data_4fd7a7bb5374b559da2fa3fe4e264189
#
_entry.id   4fd7a7bb5374b559da2fa3fe4e264189
#
_cell.length_a   1.000
_cell.length_b   1.000
_cell.length_c   1.000
_cell.angle_alpha   90.00
_cell.angle_beta   90.00
_cell.angle_gamma   90.00
#
_symmetry.space_group_name_H-M   'P 1'
#
loop_
_entity.id
_entity.type
_entity.pdbx_description
1 polymer ?
#
loop_
_entity_poly.entity_id
_entity_poly.type
_entity_poly.pdbx_seq_one_letter_code
_entity_poly.pdbx_strand_id
1 'polypeptide(L)'
;MHGKKIRQDVYAGRQKRGKDGRTTIFDYWTIDTIRRWRNGGKFDGSNLSKEEKELQAYYTKVLSICNKEKAIREGAFFDIMYCNHGNQMMNEHRQYAFLRKEGHDLILVVANFDNNTTRTWIKIPEHAFECLNIPTDGKPLATKDLLTGKKGECTLVPDGTVYVEVPAYGAKILKMKI
;
A
#
# COMPACT_ATOMS: atom_id res chain seq x y z
N MET A 1 -39.18 -13.19 -22.37
CA MET A 1 -38.51 -11.91 -22.11
C MET A 1 -38.26 -11.58 -20.61
N HIS A 2 -38.66 -12.42 -19.67
CA HIS A 2 -38.53 -12.16 -18.21
C HIS A 2 -37.15 -12.48 -17.60
N GLY A 3 -36.36 -13.33 -18.21
CA GLY A 3 -35.10 -13.77 -17.63
C GLY A 3 -33.97 -12.73 -17.64
N LYS A 4 -33.95 -11.81 -18.60
CA LYS A 4 -32.92 -10.73 -18.68
C LYS A 4 -33.11 -9.65 -17.61
N LYS A 5 -34.36 -9.35 -17.23
CA LYS A 5 -34.68 -8.31 -16.25
C LYS A 5 -34.31 -8.74 -14.83
N ILE A 6 -34.57 -10.01 -14.50
CA ILE A 6 -34.25 -10.59 -13.18
C ILE A 6 -32.72 -10.62 -12.94
N ARG A 7 -31.91 -10.97 -13.96
CA ARG A 7 -30.46 -10.94 -13.84
C ARG A 7 -29.91 -9.53 -13.63
N GLN A 8 -30.44 -8.54 -14.36
CA GLN A 8 -30.02 -7.14 -14.23
C GLN A 8 -30.35 -6.57 -12.85
N ASP A 9 -31.52 -6.89 -12.32
CA ASP A 9 -31.95 -6.41 -10.99
C ASP A 9 -31.16 -7.06 -9.84
N VAL A 10 -30.77 -8.32 -9.97
CA VAL A 10 -29.94 -9.02 -8.98
C VAL A 10 -28.52 -8.42 -8.94
N TYR A 11 -27.93 -8.11 -10.08
CA TYR A 11 -26.58 -7.51 -10.13
C TYR A 11 -26.59 -6.03 -9.74
N ALA A 12 -27.60 -5.26 -10.17
CA ALA A 12 -27.78 -3.89 -9.72
C ALA A 12 -28.03 -3.78 -8.21
N GLY A 13 -28.77 -4.76 -7.63
CA GLY A 13 -28.99 -4.85 -6.19
C GLY A 13 -27.71 -5.19 -5.40
N ARG A 14 -26.82 -6.02 -5.94
CA ARG A 14 -25.51 -6.32 -5.33
C ARG A 14 -24.54 -5.15 -5.42
N GLN A 15 -24.49 -4.45 -6.56
CA GLN A 15 -23.68 -3.23 -6.69
C GLN A 15 -24.11 -2.11 -5.73
N LYS A 16 -25.42 -1.93 -5.52
CA LYS A 16 -25.96 -0.97 -4.54
C LYS A 16 -25.70 -1.38 -3.09
N ARG A 17 -25.54 -2.66 -2.82
CA ARG A 17 -25.28 -3.18 -1.48
C ARG A 17 -23.81 -3.21 -1.08
N GLY A 18 -22.86 -2.99 -1.98
CA GLY A 18 -21.39 -2.82 -1.80
C GLY A 18 -20.75 -3.00 -0.42
N LYS A 19 -21.50 -3.57 0.54
CA LYS A 19 -21.06 -3.73 1.93
C LYS A 19 -20.04 -4.84 2.14
N ASP A 20 -19.94 -5.79 1.21
CA ASP A 20 -19.01 -6.91 1.30
C ASP A 20 -17.76 -6.74 0.43
N GLY A 21 -17.69 -5.67 -0.36
CA GLY A 21 -16.55 -5.36 -1.23
C GLY A 21 -16.23 -6.43 -2.28
N ARG A 22 -17.09 -7.45 -2.44
CA ARG A 22 -16.83 -8.56 -3.35
C ARG A 22 -17.38 -8.26 -4.73
N THR A 23 -16.53 -8.44 -5.72
CA THR A 23 -16.91 -8.47 -7.14
C THR A 23 -16.86 -9.91 -7.64
N THR A 24 -17.80 -10.27 -8.53
CA THR A 24 -17.71 -11.56 -9.20
C THR A 24 -16.61 -11.55 -10.26
N ILE A 25 -15.79 -12.60 -10.29
CA ILE A 25 -14.78 -12.81 -11.33
C ILE A 25 -15.33 -13.51 -12.57
N PHE A 26 -16.56 -14.03 -12.50
CA PHE A 26 -17.17 -14.84 -13.57
C PHE A 26 -18.04 -14.04 -14.54
N ASP A 27 -18.66 -12.96 -14.06
CA ASP A 27 -19.54 -12.10 -14.87
C ASP A 27 -18.96 -10.67 -15.00
N TYR A 28 -17.64 -10.55 -15.14
CA TYR A 28 -16.95 -9.26 -15.17
C TYR A 28 -17.40 -8.33 -16.30
N TRP A 29 -17.93 -8.87 -17.41
CA TRP A 29 -18.51 -8.08 -18.48
C TRP A 29 -19.85 -7.38 -18.13
N THR A 30 -20.46 -7.75 -17.01
CA THR A 30 -21.68 -7.11 -16.49
C THR A 30 -21.41 -6.02 -15.46
N ILE A 31 -20.17 -5.94 -14.97
CA ILE A 31 -19.72 -4.93 -14.00
C ILE A 31 -19.36 -3.67 -14.77
N ASP A 32 -20.03 -2.56 -14.45
CA ASP A 32 -19.89 -1.30 -15.20
C ASP A 32 -18.46 -0.77 -15.22
N THR A 33 -17.73 -0.85 -14.10
CA THR A 33 -16.33 -0.43 -14.01
C THR A 33 -15.44 -1.22 -14.97
N ILE A 34 -15.59 -2.55 -15.02
CA ILE A 34 -14.81 -3.39 -15.93
C ILE A 34 -15.22 -3.14 -17.39
N ARG A 35 -16.50 -2.92 -17.66
CA ARG A 35 -16.97 -2.55 -19.02
C ARG A 35 -16.36 -1.23 -19.47
N ARG A 36 -16.32 -0.22 -18.59
CA ARG A 36 -15.66 1.07 -18.89
C ARG A 36 -14.15 0.90 -19.13
N TRP A 37 -13.48 0.12 -18.29
CA TRP A 37 -12.06 -0.17 -18.46
C TRP A 37 -11.76 -0.90 -19.76
N ARG A 38 -12.58 -1.94 -20.10
CA ARG A 38 -12.41 -2.71 -21.33
C ARG A 38 -12.71 -1.89 -22.58
N ASN A 39 -13.69 -0.99 -22.53
CA ASN A 39 -14.11 -0.09 -23.61
C ASN A 39 -14.17 -0.78 -24.99
N GLY A 40 -14.97 -1.87 -25.11
CA GLY A 40 -15.11 -2.61 -26.36
C GLY A 40 -13.82 -3.31 -26.83
N GLY A 41 -12.83 -3.46 -25.97
CA GLY A 41 -11.52 -4.06 -26.29
C GLY A 41 -10.40 -3.07 -26.61
N LYS A 42 -10.66 -1.76 -26.50
CA LYS A 42 -9.63 -0.71 -26.73
C LYS A 42 -8.67 -0.55 -25.57
N PHE A 43 -9.13 -0.76 -24.32
CA PHE A 43 -8.34 -0.64 -23.09
C PHE A 43 -7.59 0.71 -22.94
N ASP A 44 -8.15 1.77 -23.53
CA ASP A 44 -7.54 3.12 -23.61
C ASP A 44 -7.91 4.03 -22.41
N GLY A 45 -8.73 3.52 -21.49
CA GLY A 45 -9.17 4.26 -20.31
C GLY A 45 -10.11 5.44 -20.59
N SER A 46 -10.53 5.64 -21.86
CA SER A 46 -11.35 6.82 -22.24
C SER A 46 -12.69 6.86 -21.51
N ASN A 47 -13.29 5.71 -21.22
CA ASN A 47 -14.58 5.59 -20.54
C ASN A 47 -14.48 5.50 -19.01
N LEU A 48 -13.28 5.52 -18.42
CA LEU A 48 -13.10 5.53 -16.98
C LEU A 48 -13.47 6.90 -16.39
N SER A 49 -14.08 6.90 -15.20
CA SER A 49 -14.28 8.11 -14.42
C SER A 49 -12.94 8.70 -13.95
N LYS A 50 -12.97 9.91 -13.40
CA LYS A 50 -11.77 10.54 -12.83
C LYS A 50 -11.18 9.69 -11.71
N GLU A 51 -12.02 9.23 -10.79
CA GLU A 51 -11.63 8.42 -9.63
C GLU A 51 -11.07 7.06 -10.07
N GLU A 52 -11.66 6.44 -11.10
CA GLU A 52 -11.17 5.17 -11.66
C GLU A 52 -9.79 5.35 -12.32
N LYS A 53 -9.56 6.46 -13.02
CA LYS A 53 -8.24 6.80 -13.57
C LYS A 53 -7.20 7.07 -12.49
N GLU A 54 -7.57 7.78 -11.44
CA GLU A 54 -6.71 8.04 -10.29
C GLU A 54 -6.31 6.73 -9.59
N LEU A 55 -7.26 5.83 -9.37
CA LEU A 55 -7.00 4.52 -8.81
C LEU A 55 -6.08 3.68 -9.70
N GLN A 56 -6.34 3.64 -11.00
CA GLN A 56 -5.49 2.94 -11.97
C GLN A 56 -4.06 3.49 -11.96
N ALA A 57 -3.90 4.82 -11.94
CA ALA A 57 -2.61 5.48 -11.87
C ALA A 57 -1.86 5.15 -10.57
N TYR A 58 -2.57 5.07 -9.45
CA TYR A 58 -2.01 4.67 -8.17
C TYR A 58 -1.48 3.22 -8.22
N TYR A 59 -2.28 2.27 -8.70
CA TYR A 59 -1.84 0.88 -8.88
C TYR A 59 -0.65 0.76 -9.82
N THR A 60 -0.70 1.46 -10.95
CA THR A 60 0.42 1.49 -11.91
C THR A 60 1.70 1.97 -11.25
N LYS A 61 1.61 3.01 -10.41
CA LYS A 61 2.75 3.54 -9.68
C LYS A 61 3.29 2.55 -8.66
N VAL A 62 2.43 1.95 -7.85
CA VAL A 62 2.83 0.93 -6.85
C VAL A 62 3.51 -0.25 -7.52
N LEU A 63 2.90 -0.81 -8.56
CA LEU A 63 3.47 -1.95 -9.30
C LEU A 63 4.80 -1.59 -9.97
N SER A 64 4.93 -0.37 -10.50
CA SER A 64 6.18 0.12 -11.09
C SER A 64 7.29 0.25 -10.03
N ILE A 65 6.96 0.71 -8.81
CA ILE A 65 7.89 0.74 -7.69
C ILE A 65 8.30 -0.68 -7.32
N CYS A 66 7.34 -1.60 -7.17
CA CYS A 66 7.62 -3.00 -6.86
C CYS A 66 8.55 -3.66 -7.89
N ASN A 67 8.34 -3.38 -9.17
CA ASN A 67 9.19 -3.92 -10.23
C ASN A 67 10.58 -3.28 -10.31
N LYS A 68 10.71 -2.01 -9.94
CA LYS A 68 11.95 -1.25 -10.02
C LYS A 68 12.86 -1.47 -8.82
N GLU A 69 12.29 -1.51 -7.62
CA GLU A 69 13.06 -1.57 -6.38
C GLU A 69 13.48 -3.01 -6.06
N LYS A 70 14.79 -3.29 -6.19
CA LYS A 70 15.35 -4.61 -5.94
C LYS A 70 15.08 -5.09 -4.51
N ALA A 71 15.14 -4.19 -3.52
CA ALA A 71 14.83 -4.51 -2.13
C ALA A 71 13.40 -5.05 -1.96
N ILE A 72 12.42 -4.58 -2.75
CA ILE A 72 11.05 -5.10 -2.72
C ILE A 72 10.94 -6.45 -3.42
N ARG A 73 11.54 -6.60 -4.62
CA ARG A 73 11.44 -7.84 -5.40
C ARG A 73 12.17 -9.02 -4.79
N GLU A 74 13.41 -8.80 -4.38
CA GLU A 74 14.39 -9.85 -4.08
C GLU A 74 14.92 -9.77 -2.64
N GLY A 75 14.75 -8.62 -1.98
CA GLY A 75 15.33 -8.35 -0.67
C GLY A 75 14.70 -9.17 0.46
N ALA A 76 15.40 -9.24 1.58
CA ALA A 76 14.91 -9.82 2.81
C ALA A 76 13.66 -9.06 3.29
N PHE A 77 12.68 -9.80 3.78
CA PHE A 77 11.46 -9.28 4.39
C PHE A 77 11.57 -9.39 5.91
N PHE A 78 11.17 -8.35 6.62
CA PHE A 78 11.07 -8.38 8.07
C PHE A 78 9.76 -7.72 8.51
N ASP A 79 8.87 -8.53 9.12
CA ASP A 79 7.61 -8.05 9.70
C ASP A 79 7.90 -7.37 11.04
N ILE A 80 7.43 -6.13 11.19
CA ILE A 80 7.58 -5.37 12.43
C ILE A 80 6.25 -5.19 13.19
N MET A 81 5.17 -5.85 12.76
CA MET A 81 3.89 -5.75 13.45
C MET A 81 3.93 -6.35 14.84
N TYR A 82 4.63 -7.46 15.04
CA TYR A 82 4.70 -8.12 16.34
C TYR A 82 5.25 -7.22 17.47
N CYS A 83 6.22 -6.34 17.17
CA CYS A 83 6.79 -5.42 18.15
C CYS A 83 5.99 -4.12 18.29
N ASN A 84 5.02 -3.91 17.40
CA ASN A 84 4.08 -2.79 17.43
C ASN A 84 2.70 -3.19 18.00
N HIS A 85 2.52 -4.44 18.39
CA HIS A 85 1.33 -4.89 19.12
C HIS A 85 1.20 -4.13 20.43
N GLY A 86 0.03 -3.52 20.66
CA GLY A 86 -0.21 -2.67 21.85
C GLY A 86 0.53 -1.32 21.84
N ASN A 87 1.20 -0.96 20.76
CA ASN A 87 1.79 0.37 20.60
C ASN A 87 0.70 1.42 20.47
N GLN A 88 0.51 2.23 21.50
CA GLN A 88 -0.53 3.27 21.53
C GLN A 88 -0.37 4.36 20.45
N MET A 89 0.81 4.45 19.84
CA MET A 89 1.13 5.40 18.77
C MET A 89 0.92 4.81 17.37
N MET A 90 0.44 3.57 17.27
CA MET A 90 0.12 2.86 16.02
C MET A 90 -1.18 2.07 16.20
N ASN A 91 -2.10 2.21 15.28
CA ASN A 91 -3.32 1.41 15.27
C ASN A 91 -3.08 0.10 14.48
N GLU A 92 -2.72 -0.98 15.18
CA GLU A 92 -2.43 -2.28 14.59
C GLU A 92 -3.60 -2.93 13.81
N HIS A 93 -4.84 -2.50 14.09
CA HIS A 93 -6.04 -2.99 13.38
C HIS A 93 -6.30 -2.26 12.06
N ARG A 94 -5.64 -1.12 11.85
CA ARG A 94 -5.83 -0.24 10.69
C ARG A 94 -4.54 0.09 9.95
N GLN A 95 -3.40 -0.28 10.48
CA GLN A 95 -2.10 0.01 9.92
C GLN A 95 -1.28 -1.27 9.82
N TYR A 96 -0.42 -1.33 8.81
CA TYR A 96 0.51 -2.42 8.63
C TYR A 96 1.87 -1.88 8.23
N ALA A 97 2.95 -2.38 8.85
CA ALA A 97 4.30 -1.93 8.58
C ALA A 97 5.28 -3.10 8.47
N PHE A 98 6.23 -2.97 7.54
CA PHE A 98 7.29 -3.96 7.36
C PHE A 98 8.53 -3.33 6.73
N LEU A 99 9.65 -4.05 6.83
CA LEU A 99 10.92 -3.69 6.22
C LEU A 99 11.26 -4.62 5.05
N ARG A 100 11.93 -4.07 4.06
CA ARG A 100 12.57 -4.79 2.96
C ARG A 100 14.01 -4.32 2.81
N LYS A 101 14.97 -5.23 2.65
CA LYS A 101 16.38 -4.87 2.50
C LYS A 101 17.09 -5.67 1.43
N GLU A 102 17.82 -4.99 0.57
CA GLU A 102 18.75 -5.59 -0.39
C GLU A 102 19.99 -4.70 -0.56
N GLY A 103 21.17 -5.27 -0.32
CA GLY A 103 22.42 -4.51 -0.33
C GLY A 103 22.37 -3.33 0.64
N HIS A 104 22.59 -2.13 0.15
CA HIS A 104 22.48 -0.88 0.91
C HIS A 104 21.10 -0.22 0.89
N ASP A 105 20.13 -0.81 0.19
CA ASP A 105 18.76 -0.29 0.11
C ASP A 105 17.90 -0.89 1.22
N LEU A 106 17.45 -0.04 2.14
CA LEU A 106 16.44 -0.34 3.15
C LEU A 106 15.15 0.39 2.80
N ILE A 107 14.03 -0.31 2.81
CA ILE A 107 12.71 0.25 2.55
C ILE A 107 11.79 -0.06 3.73
N LEU A 108 11.24 1.00 4.35
CA LEU A 108 10.14 0.91 5.30
C LEU A 108 8.85 1.16 4.54
N VAL A 109 7.93 0.19 4.59
CA VAL A 109 6.57 0.33 4.07
C VAL A 109 5.61 0.47 5.24
N VAL A 110 4.73 1.47 5.17
CA VAL A 110 3.64 1.67 6.14
C VAL A 110 2.36 1.90 5.37
N ALA A 111 1.40 0.99 5.53
CA ALA A 111 0.06 1.09 4.93
C ALA A 111 -0.96 1.54 5.98
N ASN A 112 -1.93 2.34 5.55
CA ASN A 112 -3.02 2.83 6.37
C ASN A 112 -4.37 2.46 5.73
N PHE A 113 -5.15 1.65 6.40
CA PHE A 113 -6.48 1.20 5.99
C PHE A 113 -7.61 2.01 6.67
N ASP A 114 -7.25 3.10 7.37
CA ASP A 114 -8.20 4.03 7.95
C ASP A 114 -8.65 5.09 6.96
N ASN A 115 -9.85 5.62 7.14
CA ASN A 115 -10.42 6.71 6.35
C ASN A 115 -9.87 8.10 6.74
N ASN A 116 -8.96 8.17 7.70
CA ASN A 116 -8.29 9.38 8.15
C ASN A 116 -6.78 9.28 7.91
N THR A 117 -6.14 10.42 7.63
CA THR A 117 -4.68 10.51 7.69
C THR A 117 -4.22 10.23 9.10
N THR A 118 -3.25 9.33 9.26
CA THR A 118 -2.71 8.96 10.56
C THR A 118 -1.27 9.45 10.73
N ARG A 119 -0.94 9.80 11.96
CA ARG A 119 0.41 10.11 12.42
C ARG A 119 0.82 9.01 13.37
N THR A 120 1.84 8.27 12.99
CA THR A 120 2.21 7.05 13.71
C THR A 120 3.71 7.01 13.99
N TRP A 121 4.09 6.37 15.08
CA TRP A 121 5.47 6.10 15.48
C TRP A 121 5.68 4.58 15.42
N ILE A 122 6.39 4.14 14.41
CA ILE A 122 6.64 2.73 14.14
C ILE A 122 7.89 2.30 14.92
N LYS A 123 7.76 1.36 15.84
CA LYS A 123 8.89 0.76 16.53
C LYS A 123 9.66 -0.15 15.57
N ILE A 124 10.98 -0.01 15.56
CA ILE A 124 11.90 -0.88 14.82
C ILE A 124 12.69 -1.67 15.86
N PRO A 125 12.48 -2.99 16.00
CA PRO A 125 13.09 -3.78 17.05
C PRO A 125 14.59 -4.03 16.78
N GLU A 126 15.38 -4.19 17.82
CA GLU A 126 16.81 -4.56 17.72
C GLU A 126 17.03 -5.77 16.81
N HIS A 127 16.19 -6.79 16.93
CA HIS A 127 16.23 -7.99 16.08
C HIS A 127 16.15 -7.68 14.57
N ALA A 128 15.47 -6.58 14.15
CA ALA A 128 15.48 -6.16 12.74
C ALA A 128 16.86 -5.67 12.30
N PHE A 129 17.59 -4.99 13.19
CA PHE A 129 18.96 -4.55 12.91
C PHE A 129 19.89 -5.73 12.73
N GLU A 130 19.80 -6.75 13.58
CA GLU A 130 20.58 -7.98 13.48
C GLU A 130 20.25 -8.73 12.18
N CYS A 131 18.97 -9.06 11.96
CA CYS A 131 18.54 -9.86 10.81
C CYS A 131 18.80 -9.18 9.46
N LEU A 132 18.69 -7.86 9.39
CA LEU A 132 18.85 -7.09 8.17
C LEU A 132 20.23 -6.42 8.06
N ASN A 133 21.13 -6.59 9.03
CA ASN A 133 22.42 -5.89 9.10
C ASN A 133 22.26 -4.37 8.91
N ILE A 134 21.38 -3.76 9.71
CA ILE A 134 21.18 -2.31 9.73
C ILE A 134 22.23 -1.70 10.65
N PRO A 135 22.96 -0.64 10.24
CA PRO A 135 23.92 0.03 11.12
C PRO A 135 23.26 0.58 12.39
N THR A 136 23.93 0.42 13.53
CA THR A 136 23.45 0.88 14.86
C THR A 136 24.07 2.20 15.30
N ASP A 137 24.79 2.88 14.40
CA ASP A 137 25.55 4.12 14.70
C ASP A 137 24.67 5.36 14.91
N GLY A 138 23.35 5.22 14.72
CA GLY A 138 22.38 6.30 14.95
C GLY A 138 22.56 7.52 14.04
N LYS A 139 23.28 7.38 12.93
CA LYS A 139 23.43 8.48 11.98
C LYS A 139 22.14 8.78 11.24
N PRO A 140 21.88 10.06 10.94
CA PRO A 140 20.76 10.44 10.10
C PRO A 140 20.85 9.82 8.72
N LEU A 141 19.76 9.22 8.27
CA LEU A 141 19.61 8.58 6.95
C LEU A 141 18.72 9.45 6.07
N ALA A 142 19.21 9.80 4.90
CA ALA A 142 18.38 10.46 3.88
C ALA A 142 17.27 9.51 3.43
N THR A 143 16.02 9.97 3.45
CA THR A 143 14.85 9.20 3.03
C THR A 143 14.26 9.76 1.75
N LYS A 144 13.62 8.87 0.99
CA LYS A 144 12.78 9.23 -0.16
C LYS A 144 11.50 8.42 -0.13
N ASP A 145 10.36 9.10 -0.05
CA ASP A 145 9.07 8.45 -0.26
C ASP A 145 8.89 8.15 -1.75
N LEU A 146 8.86 6.89 -2.12
CA LEU A 146 8.79 6.45 -3.52
C LEU A 146 7.43 6.75 -4.16
N LEU A 147 6.36 6.88 -3.36
CA LEU A 147 5.03 7.23 -3.85
C LEU A 147 4.92 8.71 -4.23
N THR A 148 5.52 9.59 -3.47
CA THR A 148 5.40 11.05 -3.69
C THR A 148 6.67 11.69 -4.26
N GLY A 149 7.81 11.02 -4.13
CA GLY A 149 9.12 11.56 -4.45
C GLY A 149 9.68 12.50 -3.39
N LYS A 150 8.93 12.75 -2.30
CA LYS A 150 9.33 13.65 -1.22
C LYS A 150 10.58 13.11 -0.52
N LYS A 151 11.56 13.98 -0.34
CA LYS A 151 12.79 13.69 0.42
C LYS A 151 12.62 14.11 1.87
N GLY A 152 13.35 13.46 2.74
CA GLY A 152 13.39 13.75 4.17
C GLY A 152 14.58 13.07 4.81
N GLU A 153 14.54 12.95 6.11
CA GLU A 153 15.57 12.32 6.92
C GLU A 153 14.92 11.54 8.07
N CYS A 154 15.54 10.48 8.49
CA CYS A 154 15.18 9.76 9.73
C CYS A 154 16.43 9.19 10.38
N THR A 155 16.35 8.95 11.67
CA THR A 155 17.38 8.22 12.41
C THR A 155 16.81 6.88 12.85
N LEU A 156 17.54 5.81 12.57
CA LEU A 156 17.20 4.46 13.04
C LEU A 156 18.09 4.09 14.21
N VAL A 157 17.48 3.69 15.31
CA VAL A 157 18.16 3.14 16.47
C VAL A 157 17.46 1.87 16.93
N PRO A 158 18.19 0.84 17.42
CA PRO A 158 17.59 -0.37 17.95
C PRO A 158 16.51 -0.04 18.99
N ASP A 159 15.35 -0.70 18.89
CA ASP A 159 14.17 -0.48 19.72
C ASP A 159 13.59 0.94 19.71
N GLY A 160 14.12 1.82 18.86
CA GLY A 160 13.58 3.16 18.64
C GLY A 160 12.35 3.21 17.75
N THR A 161 11.83 4.42 17.54
CA THR A 161 10.65 4.65 16.71
C THR A 161 10.93 5.58 15.54
N VAL A 162 10.24 5.34 14.42
CA VAL A 162 10.23 6.21 13.25
C VAL A 162 8.86 6.85 13.11
N TYR A 163 8.83 8.19 13.06
CA TYR A 163 7.61 8.93 12.80
C TYR A 163 7.24 8.88 11.32
N VAL A 164 5.99 8.56 11.04
CA VAL A 164 5.45 8.51 9.68
C VAL A 164 4.03 9.09 9.65
N GLU A 165 3.78 10.03 8.74
CA GLU A 165 2.42 10.48 8.43
C GLU A 165 1.94 9.76 7.18
N VAL A 166 0.85 9.00 7.28
CA VAL A 166 0.30 8.17 6.20
C VAL A 166 -1.10 8.65 5.85
N PRO A 167 -1.38 8.97 4.57
CA PRO A 167 -2.70 9.45 4.16
C PRO A 167 -3.79 8.38 4.35
N ALA A 168 -5.04 8.83 4.39
CA ALA A 168 -6.21 7.95 4.40
C ALA A 168 -6.16 6.97 3.23
N TYR A 169 -6.47 5.69 3.50
CA TYR A 169 -6.44 4.61 2.51
C TYR A 169 -5.17 4.58 1.64
N GLY A 170 -4.04 4.97 2.21
CA GLY A 170 -2.79 5.16 1.49
C GLY A 170 -1.61 4.43 2.12
N ALA A 171 -0.43 4.72 1.62
CA ALA A 171 0.81 4.16 2.13
C ALA A 171 1.96 5.17 2.06
N LYS A 172 3.03 4.85 2.79
CA LYS A 172 4.38 5.40 2.64
C LYS A 172 5.33 4.27 2.27
N ILE A 173 6.19 4.53 1.30
CA ILE A 173 7.26 3.63 0.89
C ILE A 173 8.57 4.42 1.00
N LEU A 174 9.16 4.37 2.18
CA LEU A 174 10.35 5.17 2.52
C LEU A 174 11.61 4.38 2.21
N LYS A 175 12.32 4.81 1.16
CA LYS A 175 13.63 4.25 0.80
C LYS A 175 14.73 5.02 1.50
N MET A 176 15.67 4.28 2.09
CA MET A 176 16.89 4.76 2.76
C MET A 176 18.10 4.05 2.17
N LYS A 177 19.26 4.71 2.21
CA LYS A 177 20.57 4.12 1.93
C LYS A 177 21.29 3.93 3.26
N ILE A 178 21.69 2.72 3.59
CA ILE A 178 22.43 2.34 4.81
C ILE A 178 23.79 1.73 4.47
#